data_41925efcab783a9a6dd3e79ccc55f4e5
#
_entry.id   41925efcab783a9a6dd3e79ccc55f4e5
#
_cell.length_a   1.000
_cell.length_b   1.000
_cell.length_c   1.000
_cell.angle_alpha   90.00
_cell.angle_beta   90.00
_cell.angle_gamma   90.00
#
_symmetry.space_group_name_H-M   'P 1'
#
loop_
_entity.id
_entity.type
_entity.pdbx_description
1 polymer ?
#
loop_
_entity_poly.entity_id
_entity_poly.type
_entity_poly.pdbx_seq_one_letter_code
_entity_poly.pdbx_strand_id
1 'polypeptide(L)'
;MKRIEEVLNVDEVYTMVEEGVTKPLKVRLGNGEEAIVKYPNNNCGNQVLLNEFVCGCIAQEIDINVPPFGVCQLSDEIIETLPYEWGLDVENAGLCFFSKLITSSIPVTFGALSVVDDPSFNLARLIVFDHLICNRERHDGSSV
;
A
#
# COMPACT_ATOMS: atom_id res chain seq x y z
N MET A 1 0.43 16.53 10.90
CA MET A 1 0.69 15.09 11.16
C MET A 1 -0.65 14.34 11.20
N LYS A 2 -0.80 13.34 10.38
CA LYS A 2 -2.01 12.52 10.35
C LYS A 2 -2.13 11.75 11.67
N ARG A 3 -3.22 11.95 12.41
CA ARG A 3 -3.56 11.08 13.54
C ARG A 3 -4.21 9.81 12.99
N ILE A 4 -3.85 8.66 13.55
CA ILE A 4 -4.64 7.44 13.35
C ILE A 4 -5.90 7.64 14.20
N GLU A 5 -6.98 8.06 13.56
CA GLU A 5 -8.25 8.36 14.26
C GLU A 5 -9.03 7.08 14.52
N GLU A 6 -8.88 6.08 13.65
CA GLU A 6 -9.59 4.82 13.75
C GLU A 6 -8.77 3.70 13.10
N VAL A 7 -8.73 2.54 13.77
CA VAL A 7 -8.19 1.31 13.21
C VAL A 7 -9.36 0.55 12.57
N LEU A 8 -9.36 0.46 11.25
CA LEU A 8 -10.37 -0.27 10.51
C LEU A 8 -10.13 -1.79 10.63
N ASN A 9 -11.18 -2.58 10.62
CA ASN A 9 -11.05 -4.03 10.50
C ASN A 9 -11.03 -4.44 9.03
N VAL A 10 -10.31 -5.51 8.72
CA VAL A 10 -10.47 -6.22 7.45
C VAL A 10 -11.72 -7.08 7.55
N ASP A 11 -12.69 -6.86 6.66
CA ASP A 11 -13.92 -7.63 6.61
C ASP A 11 -13.83 -8.85 5.72
N GLU A 12 -13.12 -8.72 4.60
CA GLU A 12 -13.02 -9.77 3.59
C GLU A 12 -11.72 -9.65 2.83
N VAL A 13 -11.09 -10.78 2.56
CA VAL A 13 -9.90 -10.87 1.70
C VAL A 13 -10.30 -11.48 0.36
N TYR A 14 -10.05 -10.75 -0.73
CA TYR A 14 -10.41 -11.19 -2.07
C TYR A 14 -9.34 -12.05 -2.72
N THR A 15 -8.08 -11.60 -2.64
CA THR A 15 -6.96 -12.28 -3.27
C THR A 15 -5.63 -11.83 -2.67
N MET A 16 -4.60 -12.65 -2.85
CA MET A 16 -3.21 -12.27 -2.67
C MET A 16 -2.68 -11.70 -3.98
N VAL A 17 -2.01 -10.56 -3.92
CA VAL A 17 -1.36 -9.95 -5.08
C VAL A 17 0.00 -10.61 -5.26
N GLU A 18 0.18 -11.33 -6.36
CA GLU A 18 1.42 -12.06 -6.65
C GLU A 18 2.58 -11.13 -7.06
N GLU A 19 2.26 -9.92 -7.48
CA GLU A 19 3.25 -8.92 -7.85
C GLU A 19 3.86 -8.27 -6.61
N GLY A 20 5.19 -8.14 -6.61
CA GLY A 20 5.94 -7.57 -5.50
C GLY A 20 6.39 -8.60 -4.45
N VAL A 21 7.44 -8.24 -3.73
CA VAL A 21 8.10 -9.14 -2.77
C VAL A 21 7.25 -9.42 -1.53
N THR A 22 6.43 -8.44 -1.11
CA THR A 22 5.61 -8.54 0.11
C THR A 22 4.32 -9.31 -0.08
N LYS A 23 3.93 -9.62 -1.31
CA LYS A 23 2.68 -10.32 -1.66
C LYS A 23 1.47 -9.81 -0.86
N PRO A 24 1.10 -8.53 -1.04
CA PRO A 24 0.03 -7.93 -0.24
C PRO A 24 -1.33 -8.54 -0.55
N LEU A 25 -2.30 -8.30 0.34
CA LEU A 25 -3.67 -8.75 0.18
C LEU A 25 -4.55 -7.65 -0.40
N LYS A 26 -5.40 -7.99 -1.37
CA LYS A 26 -6.53 -7.14 -1.76
C LYS A 26 -7.72 -7.49 -0.88
N VAL A 27 -8.25 -6.47 -0.19
CA VAL A 27 -9.28 -6.66 0.84
C VAL A 27 -10.41 -5.65 0.72
N ARG A 28 -11.52 -5.93 1.40
CA ARG A 28 -12.51 -4.94 1.81
C ARG A 28 -12.34 -4.62 3.29
N LEU A 29 -12.32 -3.32 3.60
CA LEU A 29 -12.28 -2.81 4.97
C LEU A 29 -13.69 -2.64 5.55
N GLY A 30 -13.79 -2.51 6.87
CA GLY A 30 -15.06 -2.37 7.59
C GLY A 30 -15.88 -1.13 7.23
N ASN A 31 -15.27 -0.13 6.60
CA ASN A 31 -15.97 1.02 6.03
C ASN A 31 -16.48 0.79 4.59
N GLY A 32 -16.31 -0.41 4.04
CA GLY A 32 -16.71 -0.80 2.69
C GLY A 32 -15.71 -0.47 1.58
N GLU A 33 -14.59 0.20 1.89
CA GLU A 33 -13.57 0.53 0.89
C GLU A 33 -12.69 -0.66 0.56
N GLU A 34 -12.26 -0.76 -0.70
CA GLU A 34 -11.24 -1.71 -1.12
C GLU A 34 -9.84 -1.15 -0.89
N ALA A 35 -8.93 -1.99 -0.42
CA ALA A 35 -7.57 -1.62 -0.09
C ALA A 35 -6.57 -2.74 -0.41
N ILE A 36 -5.32 -2.31 -0.54
CA ILE A 36 -4.15 -3.19 -0.56
C ILE A 36 -3.57 -3.19 0.85
N VAL A 37 -3.43 -4.37 1.44
CA VAL A 37 -2.99 -4.55 2.83
C VAL A 37 -1.66 -5.28 2.87
N LYS A 38 -0.69 -4.70 3.57
CA LYS A 38 0.57 -5.35 3.94
C LYS A 38 0.48 -5.79 5.40
N TYR A 39 0.68 -7.07 5.64
CA TYR A 39 0.47 -7.74 6.92
C TYR A 39 1.79 -7.96 7.66
N PRO A 40 1.76 -8.17 9.00
CA PRO A 40 2.96 -8.43 9.79
C PRO A 40 3.59 -9.77 9.43
N ASN A 41 4.87 -9.92 9.77
CA ASN A 41 5.66 -11.13 9.51
C ASN A 41 5.64 -11.59 8.05
N ASN A 42 5.51 -10.63 7.12
CA ASN A 42 5.67 -10.90 5.69
C ASN A 42 7.15 -11.19 5.34
N ASN A 43 7.40 -11.58 4.11
CA ASN A 43 8.74 -11.97 3.62
C ASN A 43 9.82 -10.87 3.78
N CYS A 44 9.42 -9.60 3.94
CA CYS A 44 10.32 -8.46 4.12
C CYS A 44 10.41 -7.98 5.57
N GLY A 45 9.71 -8.64 6.49
CA GLY A 45 9.68 -8.30 7.92
C GLY A 45 8.76 -7.12 8.27
N ASN A 46 8.63 -6.86 9.57
CA ASN A 46 7.70 -5.87 10.11
C ASN A 46 8.10 -4.41 9.84
N GLN A 47 9.37 -4.16 9.58
CA GLN A 47 9.85 -2.80 9.25
C GLN A 47 9.19 -2.23 7.99
N VAL A 48 8.77 -3.08 7.06
CA VAL A 48 8.06 -2.64 5.85
C VAL A 48 6.79 -1.86 6.22
N LEU A 49 6.01 -2.34 7.19
CA LEU A 49 4.77 -1.67 7.61
C LEU A 49 5.03 -0.26 8.14
N LEU A 50 6.05 -0.14 8.98
CA LEU A 50 6.47 1.16 9.52
C LEU A 50 7.00 2.08 8.42
N ASN A 51 7.82 1.56 7.52
CA ASN A 51 8.37 2.34 6.42
C ASN A 51 7.27 2.86 5.49
N GLU A 52 6.29 2.02 5.12
CA GLU A 52 5.15 2.44 4.30
C GLU A 52 4.38 3.58 4.96
N PHE A 53 4.10 3.44 6.25
CA PHE A 53 3.37 4.46 6.99
C PHE A 53 4.14 5.77 7.11
N VAL A 54 5.43 5.72 7.49
CA VAL A 54 6.28 6.90 7.65
C VAL A 54 6.51 7.60 6.31
N CYS A 55 6.83 6.83 5.25
CA CYS A 55 7.02 7.39 3.92
C CYS A 55 5.73 8.03 3.39
N GLY A 56 4.57 7.42 3.64
CA GLY A 56 3.27 8.01 3.31
C GLY A 56 3.03 9.34 4.01
N CYS A 57 3.35 9.42 5.31
CA CYS A 57 3.25 10.68 6.07
C CYS A 57 4.19 11.75 5.53
N ILE A 58 5.44 11.41 5.23
CA ILE A 58 6.41 12.36 4.66
C ILE A 58 5.93 12.85 3.29
N ALA A 59 5.45 11.94 2.44
CA ALA A 59 4.92 12.29 1.12
C ALA A 59 3.78 13.33 1.22
N GLN A 60 2.86 13.14 2.17
CA GLN A 60 1.77 14.09 2.41
C GLN A 60 2.29 15.46 2.89
N GLU A 61 3.28 15.48 3.80
CA GLU A 61 3.86 16.74 4.31
C GLU A 61 4.59 17.55 3.23
N ILE A 62 5.07 16.92 2.19
CA ILE A 62 5.72 17.59 1.05
C ILE A 62 4.83 17.69 -0.19
N ASP A 63 3.52 17.59 -0.01
CA ASP A 63 2.50 17.71 -1.06
C ASP A 63 2.69 16.72 -2.24
N ILE A 64 3.14 15.51 -1.96
CA ILE A 64 3.06 14.42 -2.92
C ILE A 64 1.70 13.74 -2.76
N ASN A 65 0.96 13.64 -3.85
CA ASN A 65 -0.31 12.97 -3.87
C ASN A 65 -0.11 11.46 -3.73
N VAL A 66 -0.60 10.88 -2.63
CA VAL A 66 -0.57 9.45 -2.36
C VAL A 66 -1.98 8.94 -2.10
N PRO A 67 -2.29 7.67 -2.40
CA PRO A 67 -3.57 7.09 -2.04
C PRO A 67 -3.84 7.25 -0.53
N PRO A 68 -5.08 7.41 -0.09
CA PRO A 68 -5.41 7.35 1.32
C PRO A 68 -4.88 6.06 1.93
N PHE A 69 -4.23 6.16 3.08
CA PHE A 69 -3.61 5.04 3.76
C PHE A 69 -3.81 5.13 5.28
N GLY A 70 -3.56 4.04 5.96
CA GLY A 70 -3.68 3.97 7.40
C GLY A 70 -3.32 2.61 7.95
N VAL A 71 -3.89 2.31 9.12
CA VAL A 71 -3.69 1.06 9.84
C VAL A 71 -5.01 0.31 9.92
N CYS A 72 -4.97 -0.99 9.69
CA CYS A 72 -6.13 -1.86 9.86
C CYS A 72 -5.76 -3.11 10.65
N GLN A 73 -6.79 -3.78 11.17
CA GLN A 73 -6.66 -5.03 11.92
C GLN A 73 -7.07 -6.20 11.03
N LEU A 74 -6.16 -7.16 10.88
CA LEU A 74 -6.42 -8.46 10.26
C LEU A 74 -6.55 -9.50 11.37
N SER A 75 -7.73 -10.09 11.50
CA SER A 75 -8.02 -11.04 12.59
C SER A 75 -7.56 -12.46 12.26
N ASP A 76 -7.35 -13.24 13.32
CA ASP A 76 -7.01 -14.68 13.22
C ASP A 76 -8.10 -15.44 12.46
N GLU A 77 -9.38 -15.12 12.73
CA GLU A 77 -10.53 -15.77 12.11
C GLU A 77 -10.52 -15.60 10.59
N ILE A 78 -10.11 -14.43 10.10
CA ILE A 78 -10.00 -14.20 8.66
C ILE A 78 -8.81 -14.98 8.08
N ILE A 79 -7.66 -14.98 8.75
CA ILE A 79 -6.49 -15.75 8.31
C ILE A 79 -6.84 -17.24 8.16
N GLU A 80 -7.59 -17.82 9.10
CA GLU A 80 -8.00 -19.22 9.07
C GLU A 80 -8.90 -19.58 7.87
N THR A 81 -9.53 -18.60 7.26
CA THR A 81 -10.36 -18.79 6.05
C THR A 81 -9.59 -18.75 4.75
N LEU A 82 -8.32 -18.30 4.77
CA LEU A 82 -7.54 -18.10 3.57
C LEU A 82 -7.00 -19.42 2.99
N PRO A 83 -6.74 -19.48 1.67
CA PRO A 83 -6.16 -20.67 1.05
C PRO A 83 -4.81 -21.04 1.68
N TYR A 84 -4.64 -22.31 1.99
CA TYR A 84 -3.40 -22.83 2.59
C TYR A 84 -2.16 -22.57 1.73
N GLU A 85 -2.33 -22.59 0.41
CA GLU A 85 -1.24 -22.34 -0.55
C GLU A 85 -0.67 -20.92 -0.48
N TRP A 86 -1.37 -19.97 0.18
CA TRP A 86 -0.84 -18.61 0.40
C TRP A 86 0.23 -18.59 1.50
N GLY A 87 0.30 -19.64 2.33
CA GLY A 87 1.31 -19.77 3.36
C GLY A 87 1.18 -18.78 4.50
N LEU A 88 -0.03 -18.24 4.73
CA LEU A 88 -0.34 -17.35 5.84
C LEU A 88 -0.84 -18.16 7.04
N ASP A 89 -0.46 -17.73 8.22
CA ASP A 89 -0.90 -18.28 9.50
C ASP A 89 -1.20 -17.17 10.52
N VAL A 90 -1.51 -17.54 11.74
CA VAL A 90 -1.86 -16.62 12.82
C VAL A 90 -0.75 -15.60 13.16
N GLU A 91 0.50 -15.87 12.82
CA GLU A 91 1.59 -14.92 13.00
C GLU A 91 1.49 -13.72 12.02
N ASN A 92 0.73 -13.88 10.93
CA ASN A 92 0.45 -12.83 9.95
C ASN A 92 -0.78 -11.99 10.32
N ALA A 93 -1.52 -12.38 11.36
CA ALA A 93 -2.61 -11.58 11.90
C ALA A 93 -2.09 -10.40 12.73
N GLY A 94 -2.91 -9.38 12.90
CA GLY A 94 -2.57 -8.22 13.72
C GLY A 94 -2.72 -6.89 12.99
N LEU A 95 -1.96 -5.89 13.45
CA LEU A 95 -1.95 -4.56 12.83
C LEU A 95 -1.22 -4.57 11.49
N CYS A 96 -1.91 -4.13 10.47
CA CYS A 96 -1.47 -4.06 9.09
C CYS A 96 -1.41 -2.61 8.61
N PHE A 97 -0.58 -2.35 7.61
CA PHE A 97 -0.66 -1.13 6.82
C PHE A 97 -1.65 -1.35 5.67
N PHE A 98 -2.51 -0.38 5.41
CA PHE A 98 -3.34 -0.40 4.20
C PHE A 98 -3.15 0.86 3.37
N SER A 99 -3.32 0.71 2.08
CA SER A 99 -3.43 1.78 1.09
C SER A 99 -4.70 1.55 0.27
N LYS A 100 -5.52 2.59 0.10
CA LYS A 100 -6.76 2.50 -0.69
C LYS A 100 -6.46 2.05 -2.10
N LEU A 101 -7.24 1.10 -2.61
CA LEU A 101 -7.10 0.62 -3.98
C LEU A 101 -7.44 1.72 -4.98
N ILE A 102 -6.53 1.99 -5.91
CA ILE A 102 -6.74 2.87 -7.05
C ILE A 102 -7.10 2.02 -8.26
N THR A 103 -8.33 2.15 -8.75
CA THR A 103 -8.86 1.34 -9.86
C THR A 103 -8.53 1.89 -11.24
N SER A 104 -8.10 3.15 -11.33
CA SER A 104 -7.85 3.87 -12.59
C SER A 104 -6.37 4.25 -12.74
N SER A 105 -5.46 3.36 -12.35
CA SER A 105 -4.02 3.58 -12.55
C SER A 105 -3.59 3.17 -13.96
N ILE A 106 -2.63 3.89 -14.51
CA ILE A 106 -1.96 3.54 -15.77
C ILE A 106 -0.47 3.33 -15.52
N PRO A 107 0.19 2.42 -16.25
CA PRO A 107 1.64 2.26 -16.15
C PRO A 107 2.38 3.55 -16.49
N VAL A 108 3.42 3.88 -15.72
CA VAL A 108 4.30 5.01 -16.02
C VAL A 108 5.16 4.69 -17.22
N THR A 109 4.94 5.43 -18.31
CA THR A 109 5.80 5.39 -19.48
C THR A 109 6.18 6.82 -19.86
N PHE A 110 7.25 7.01 -20.62
CA PHE A 110 7.61 8.36 -21.12
C PHE A 110 6.47 8.98 -21.92
N GLY A 111 5.74 8.19 -22.71
CA GLY A 111 4.57 8.65 -23.44
C GLY A 111 3.43 9.09 -22.52
N ALA A 112 3.15 8.34 -21.47
CA ALA A 112 2.13 8.71 -20.49
C ALA A 112 2.49 10.02 -19.75
N LEU A 113 3.75 10.18 -19.34
CA LEU A 113 4.21 11.40 -18.66
C LEU A 113 4.08 12.66 -19.53
N SER A 114 4.19 12.52 -20.86
CA SER A 114 4.06 13.65 -21.78
C SER A 114 2.63 14.19 -21.91
N VAL A 115 1.62 13.40 -21.49
CA VAL A 115 0.20 13.78 -21.59
C VAL A 115 -0.44 14.04 -20.22
N VAL A 116 0.33 13.91 -19.12
CA VAL A 116 -0.16 14.28 -17.79
C VAL A 116 -0.21 15.80 -17.69
N ASP A 117 -1.42 16.35 -17.74
CA ASP A 117 -1.71 17.77 -17.57
C ASP A 117 -2.40 17.99 -16.21
N ASP A 118 -1.73 17.57 -15.14
CA ASP A 118 -2.17 17.78 -13.77
C ASP A 118 -1.19 18.72 -13.05
N PRO A 119 -1.61 19.96 -12.72
CA PRO A 119 -0.74 20.91 -12.04
C PRO A 119 -0.32 20.46 -10.64
N SER A 120 -1.01 19.50 -10.04
CA SER A 120 -0.61 18.90 -8.76
C SER A 120 0.49 17.85 -8.92
N PHE A 121 0.69 17.33 -10.13
CA PHE A 121 1.72 16.34 -10.42
C PHE A 121 3.09 17.01 -10.61
N ASN A 122 4.01 16.73 -9.70
CA ASN A 122 5.36 17.24 -9.77
C ASN A 122 6.37 16.08 -9.85
N LEU A 123 6.76 15.74 -11.06
CA LEU A 123 7.69 14.64 -11.32
C LEU A 123 9.05 14.85 -10.62
N ALA A 124 9.56 16.09 -10.62
CA ALA A 124 10.85 16.37 -9.98
C ALA A 124 10.79 16.12 -8.46
N ARG A 125 9.68 16.54 -7.81
CA ARG A 125 9.45 16.29 -6.39
C ARG A 125 9.35 14.79 -6.09
N LEU A 126 8.65 14.05 -6.93
CA LEU A 126 8.52 12.60 -6.81
C LEU A 126 9.88 11.89 -6.94
N ILE A 127 10.69 12.26 -7.91
CA ILE A 127 12.04 11.70 -8.12
C ILE A 127 12.94 11.97 -6.90
N VAL A 128 12.94 13.20 -6.39
CA VAL A 128 13.70 13.56 -5.18
C VAL A 128 13.22 12.75 -3.99
N PHE A 129 11.91 12.62 -3.81
CA PHE A 129 11.33 11.83 -2.72
C PHE A 129 11.73 10.36 -2.82
N ASP A 130 11.58 9.72 -3.98
CA ASP A 130 11.97 8.33 -4.18
C ASP A 130 13.47 8.10 -3.90
N HIS A 131 14.30 9.09 -4.24
CA HIS A 131 15.73 9.03 -3.93
C HIS A 131 16.00 9.12 -2.43
N LEU A 132 15.32 10.03 -1.73
CA LEU A 132 15.46 10.23 -0.28
C LEU A 132 15.03 9.01 0.52
N ILE A 133 13.94 8.34 0.13
CA ILE A 133 13.44 7.14 0.82
C ILE A 133 14.05 5.83 0.29
N CYS A 134 15.00 5.94 -0.64
CA CYS A 134 15.62 4.78 -1.31
C CYS A 134 14.60 3.84 -1.99
N ASN A 135 13.54 4.39 -2.57
CA ASN A 135 12.53 3.62 -3.31
C ASN A 135 13.12 3.14 -4.65
N ARG A 136 13.49 1.86 -4.71
CA ARG A 136 14.06 1.22 -5.89
C ARG A 136 13.03 0.51 -6.77
N GLU A 137 11.78 0.47 -6.32
CA GLU A 137 10.72 -0.26 -7.03
C GLU A 137 10.03 0.58 -8.10
N ARG A 138 10.17 1.91 -8.04
CA ARG A 138 9.62 2.80 -9.05
C ARG A 138 10.52 2.85 -10.28
N HIS A 139 10.09 2.24 -11.35
CA HIS A 139 10.78 2.19 -12.64
C HIS A 139 9.77 2.31 -13.78
N ASP A 140 10.25 2.34 -15.02
CA ASP A 140 9.38 2.33 -16.20
C ASP A 140 8.49 1.08 -16.19
N GLY A 141 7.16 1.31 -16.31
CA GLY A 141 6.14 0.27 -16.17
C GLY A 141 5.51 0.15 -14.78
N SER A 142 6.03 0.85 -13.75
CA SER A 142 5.32 0.95 -12.46
C SER A 142 4.02 1.75 -12.62
N SER A 143 3.00 1.41 -11.82
CA SER A 143 1.76 2.20 -11.79
C SER A 143 1.95 3.50 -11.00
N VAL A 144 1.28 4.55 -11.46
CA VAL A 144 1.22 5.86 -10.79
C VAL A 144 -0.12 6.03 -10.11
#